data_9871144b13b629126825368e5d49ba1f
#
_entry.id   9871144b13b629126825368e5d49ba1f
#
_cell.length_a   1.000
_cell.length_b   1.000
_cell.length_c   1.000
_cell.angle_alpha   90.00
_cell.angle_beta   90.00
_cell.angle_gamma   90.00
#
_symmetry.space_group_name_H-M   'P 1'
#
loop_
_entity.id
_entity.type
_entity.pdbx_description
1 polymer ?
#
loop_
_entity_poly.entity_id
_entity_poly.type
_entity_poly.pdbx_seq_one_letter_code
_entity_poly.pdbx_strand_id
1 'polypeptide(L)'
;PLVKKIAEENNLDLSKFNGTGPDGRIIKRDIESKNNAKEVTNSQFNGDISIPSSMRKVIAKRTLEAKQLIPHFYLTVESNVDKLIYLRKKINENNSVKVSFNDLIVKAIGLAMKKNPNTNVYWQNDKIYKLNDIDVSVAVAIDEGLITPIIKNADSKGLNIISGEIRELAKLAKTN
;
A
#
# COMPACT_ATOMS: atom_id res chain seq x y z
N PRO A 1 18.58 22.29 37.70
CA PRO A 1 18.80 21.18 38.63
C PRO A 1 18.43 19.82 38.01
N LEU A 2 17.22 19.66 37.43
CA LEU A 2 16.71 18.37 36.90
C LEU A 2 17.57 17.81 35.76
N VAL A 3 17.93 18.65 34.79
CA VAL A 3 18.74 18.29 33.62
C VAL A 3 20.14 17.81 33.98
N LYS A 4 20.79 18.46 34.98
CA LYS A 4 22.10 18.05 35.48
C LYS A 4 22.02 16.66 36.14
N LYS A 5 21.00 16.43 36.96
CA LYS A 5 20.80 15.14 37.63
C LYS A 5 20.57 13.99 36.63
N ILE A 6 19.75 14.23 35.60
CA ILE A 6 19.52 13.24 34.52
C ILE A 6 20.82 12.99 33.72
N ALA A 7 21.62 14.01 33.48
CA ALA A 7 22.89 13.87 32.79
C ALA A 7 23.92 13.08 33.60
N GLU A 8 24.01 13.30 34.90
CA GLU A 8 24.87 12.57 35.80
C GLU A 8 24.44 11.09 35.92
N GLU A 9 23.15 10.82 36.08
CA GLU A 9 22.61 9.44 36.15
C GLU A 9 22.83 8.65 34.87
N ASN A 10 22.90 9.31 33.70
CA ASN A 10 23.07 8.65 32.39
C ASN A 10 24.48 8.85 31.78
N ASN A 11 25.46 9.39 32.53
CA ASN A 11 26.82 9.70 32.08
C ASN A 11 26.86 10.52 30.77
N LEU A 12 26.01 11.54 30.67
CA LEU A 12 25.86 12.37 29.48
C LEU A 12 26.66 13.69 29.62
N ASP A 13 27.46 13.99 28.60
CA ASP A 13 28.19 15.25 28.51
C ASP A 13 27.29 16.36 27.95
N LEU A 14 26.85 17.25 28.83
CA LEU A 14 25.94 18.36 28.50
C LEU A 14 26.55 19.36 27.48
N SER A 15 27.86 19.43 27.33
CA SER A 15 28.51 20.32 26.36
C SER A 15 28.19 19.98 24.89
N LYS A 16 27.74 18.77 24.64
CA LYS A 16 27.36 18.25 23.33
C LYS A 16 25.89 18.45 22.95
N PHE A 17 25.12 19.12 23.83
CA PHE A 17 23.70 19.39 23.61
C PHE A 17 23.44 20.87 23.35
N ASN A 18 22.69 21.16 22.28
CA ASN A 18 22.16 22.50 22.05
C ASN A 18 20.83 22.65 22.81
N GLY A 19 20.75 23.60 23.72
CA GLY A 19 19.53 23.85 24.49
C GLY A 19 18.46 24.51 23.63
N THR A 20 17.24 23.97 23.65
CA THR A 20 16.06 24.55 22.98
C THR A 20 15.13 25.31 23.92
N GLY A 21 15.49 25.43 25.21
CA GLY A 21 14.73 26.20 26.20
C GLY A 21 15.05 27.70 26.14
N PRO A 22 14.31 28.53 26.95
CA PRO A 22 14.56 29.97 27.05
C PRO A 22 16.01 30.26 27.41
N ASP A 23 16.59 31.30 26.77
CA ASP A 23 17.98 31.71 26.93
C ASP A 23 19.01 30.62 26.56
N GLY A 24 18.68 29.69 25.66
CA GLY A 24 19.57 28.60 25.25
C GLY A 24 19.74 27.52 26.30
N ARG A 25 18.86 27.40 27.28
CA ARG A 25 18.94 26.36 28.31
C ARG A 25 18.61 24.98 27.78
N ILE A 26 19.38 23.99 28.16
CA ILE A 26 19.10 22.58 27.87
C ILE A 26 17.91 22.14 28.74
N ILE A 27 16.85 21.67 28.10
CA ILE A 27 15.64 21.15 28.73
C ILE A 27 15.60 19.60 28.65
N LYS A 28 14.77 18.97 29.47
CA LYS A 28 14.64 17.50 29.56
C LYS A 28 14.44 16.85 28.19
N ARG A 29 13.61 17.46 27.32
CA ARG A 29 13.32 16.97 25.98
C ARG A 29 14.56 16.92 25.08
N ASP A 30 15.53 17.79 25.26
CA ASP A 30 16.77 17.81 24.46
C ASP A 30 17.65 16.59 24.77
N ILE A 31 17.59 16.10 26.01
CA ILE A 31 18.26 14.88 26.40
C ILE A 31 17.51 13.63 25.92
N GLU A 32 16.19 13.61 26.07
CA GLU A 32 15.36 12.49 25.65
C GLU A 32 15.36 12.28 24.13
N SER A 33 15.36 13.37 23.34
CA SER A 33 15.42 13.29 21.87
C SER A 33 16.73 12.69 21.35
N LYS A 34 17.85 12.92 22.05
CA LYS A 34 19.15 12.34 21.68
C LYS A 34 19.34 10.91 22.22
N ASN A 35 18.70 10.56 23.35
CA ASN A 35 18.70 9.18 23.86
C ASN A 35 17.84 8.24 22.99
N ASN A 36 16.79 8.76 22.34
CA ASN A 36 16.01 8.02 21.34
C ASN A 36 16.72 7.94 19.99
N ALA A 37 17.67 8.83 19.73
CA ALA A 37 18.62 8.74 18.63
C ALA A 37 19.94 8.07 19.10
N LYS A 38 19.91 7.03 19.94
CA LYS A 38 20.98 6.04 19.94
C LYS A 38 21.02 5.50 18.53
N GLU A 39 21.96 6.02 17.74
CA GLU A 39 22.45 5.33 16.57
C GLU A 39 22.55 3.88 16.96
N VAL A 40 21.75 3.03 16.33
CA VAL A 40 22.02 1.62 16.27
C VAL A 40 23.41 1.56 15.66
N THR A 41 24.42 1.51 16.51
CA THR A 41 25.80 1.40 16.07
C THR A 41 25.85 0.15 15.21
N ASN A 42 26.14 0.33 13.93
CA ASN A 42 26.22 -0.67 12.86
C ASN A 42 27.20 -1.83 13.15
N SER A 43 27.65 -2.00 14.39
CA SER A 43 28.66 -2.98 14.78
C SER A 43 28.19 -4.46 14.76
N GLN A 44 26.91 -4.70 14.40
CA GLN A 44 26.36 -6.08 14.29
C GLN A 44 25.74 -6.39 12.93
N PHE A 45 25.68 -5.44 12.00
CA PHE A 45 25.09 -5.66 10.68
C PHE A 45 26.20 -5.82 9.62
N ASN A 46 26.34 -7.04 9.11
CA ASN A 46 27.27 -7.33 8.01
C ASN A 46 26.48 -7.33 6.68
N GLY A 47 26.34 -6.15 6.07
CA GLY A 47 25.61 -5.94 4.82
C GLY A 47 25.52 -4.48 4.42
N ASP A 48 25.07 -4.22 3.20
CA ASP A 48 24.91 -2.88 2.66
C ASP A 48 23.61 -2.23 3.14
N ILE A 49 23.67 -0.95 3.47
CA ILE A 49 22.50 -0.14 3.84
C ILE A 49 22.06 0.65 2.62
N SER A 50 20.81 0.49 2.21
CA SER A 50 20.18 1.30 1.17
C SER A 50 19.01 2.11 1.72
N ILE A 51 18.89 3.36 1.25
CA ILE A 51 17.78 4.25 1.63
C ILE A 51 16.64 4.03 0.61
N PRO A 52 15.46 3.56 1.05
CA PRO A 52 14.34 3.36 0.15
C PRO A 52 13.82 4.69 -0.42
N SER A 53 13.29 4.65 -1.65
CA SER A 53 12.65 5.80 -2.29
C SER A 53 11.45 6.31 -1.48
N SER A 54 11.02 7.55 -1.77
CA SER A 54 9.84 8.15 -1.12
C SER A 54 8.59 7.30 -1.31
N MET A 55 8.39 6.76 -2.50
CA MET A 55 7.27 5.85 -2.81
C MET A 55 7.32 4.59 -1.95
N ARG A 56 8.47 3.92 -1.85
CA ARG A 56 8.63 2.73 -1.02
C ARG A 56 8.38 2.99 0.46
N LYS A 57 8.78 4.17 0.97
CA LYS A 57 8.48 4.59 2.35
C LYS A 57 6.98 4.73 2.58
N VAL A 58 6.25 5.34 1.63
CA VAL A 58 4.79 5.50 1.72
C VAL A 58 4.09 4.14 1.65
N ILE A 59 4.51 3.25 0.74
CA ILE A 59 3.96 1.88 0.64
C ILE A 59 4.17 1.13 1.96
N ALA A 60 5.38 1.14 2.50
CA ALA A 60 5.70 0.47 3.76
C ALA A 60 4.82 0.99 4.91
N LYS A 61 4.69 2.33 5.05
CA LYS A 61 3.85 2.95 6.06
C LYS A 61 2.39 2.52 5.93
N ARG A 62 1.79 2.64 4.73
CA ARG A 62 0.38 2.30 4.50
C ARG A 62 0.09 0.82 4.70
N THR A 63 1.01 -0.06 4.25
CA THR A 63 0.85 -1.50 4.44
C THR A 63 0.91 -1.88 5.92
N LEU A 64 1.82 -1.27 6.68
CA LEU A 64 1.93 -1.48 8.12
C LEU A 64 0.65 -1.00 8.84
N GLU A 65 0.19 0.22 8.55
CA GLU A 65 -1.04 0.79 9.12
C GLU A 65 -2.26 -0.10 8.81
N ALA A 66 -2.42 -0.54 7.56
CA ALA A 66 -3.52 -1.42 7.17
C ALA A 66 -3.47 -2.75 7.94
N LYS A 67 -2.28 -3.34 8.10
CA LYS A 67 -2.10 -4.61 8.80
C LYS A 67 -2.38 -4.51 10.30
N GLN A 68 -2.08 -3.36 10.91
CA GLN A 68 -2.29 -3.12 12.34
C GLN A 68 -3.74 -2.72 12.67
N LEU A 69 -4.39 -1.95 11.79
CA LEU A 69 -5.70 -1.34 12.09
C LEU A 69 -6.88 -2.15 11.54
N ILE A 70 -6.67 -2.99 10.51
CA ILE A 70 -7.74 -3.75 9.88
C ILE A 70 -7.65 -5.22 10.29
N PRO A 71 -8.69 -5.79 10.93
CA PRO A 71 -8.72 -7.20 11.31
C PRO A 71 -8.91 -8.07 10.06
N HIS A 72 -7.81 -8.47 9.43
CA HIS A 72 -7.83 -9.32 8.24
C HIS A 72 -8.21 -10.76 8.58
N PHE A 73 -9.04 -11.38 7.73
CA PHE A 73 -9.18 -12.83 7.65
C PHE A 73 -8.86 -13.31 6.24
N TYR A 74 -8.51 -14.57 6.11
CA TYR A 74 -8.07 -15.16 4.84
C TYR A 74 -9.03 -16.28 4.43
N LEU A 75 -9.45 -16.25 3.16
CA LEU A 75 -10.27 -17.27 2.55
C LEU A 75 -9.57 -17.80 1.29
N THR A 76 -9.37 -19.10 1.23
CA THR A 76 -8.77 -19.76 0.07
C THR A 76 -9.83 -20.62 -0.62
N VAL A 77 -9.97 -20.45 -1.93
CA VAL A 77 -10.88 -21.21 -2.78
C VAL A 77 -10.12 -21.72 -3.98
N GLU A 78 -10.28 -23.03 -4.27
CA GLU A 78 -9.75 -23.66 -5.48
C GLU A 78 -10.88 -23.81 -6.49
N SER A 79 -10.60 -23.48 -7.76
CA SER A 79 -11.57 -23.57 -8.85
C SER A 79 -10.92 -24.11 -10.12
N ASN A 80 -11.60 -25.03 -10.82
CA ASN A 80 -11.19 -25.47 -12.13
C ASN A 80 -11.40 -24.35 -13.16
N VAL A 81 -10.34 -23.97 -13.86
CA VAL A 81 -10.32 -22.86 -14.84
C VAL A 81 -10.21 -23.32 -16.29
N ASP A 82 -10.30 -24.61 -16.60
CA ASP A 82 -10.12 -25.14 -17.98
C ASP A 82 -11.11 -24.50 -18.96
N LYS A 83 -12.38 -24.36 -18.54
CA LYS A 83 -13.41 -23.69 -19.36
C LYS A 83 -13.10 -22.22 -19.59
N LEU A 84 -12.51 -21.54 -18.60
CA LEU A 84 -12.10 -20.14 -18.72
C LEU A 84 -10.92 -19.98 -19.68
N ILE A 85 -9.96 -20.90 -19.62
CA ILE A 85 -8.82 -20.96 -20.56
C ILE A 85 -9.34 -21.12 -21.99
N TYR A 86 -10.24 -22.08 -22.21
CA TYR A 86 -10.85 -22.30 -23.52
C TYR A 86 -11.63 -21.08 -24.01
N LEU A 87 -12.47 -20.50 -23.16
CA LEU A 87 -13.24 -19.29 -23.49
C LEU A 87 -12.32 -18.12 -23.90
N ARG A 88 -11.26 -17.87 -23.11
CA ARG A 88 -10.28 -16.83 -23.42
C ARG A 88 -9.62 -17.06 -24.79
N LYS A 89 -9.23 -18.30 -25.08
CA LYS A 89 -8.66 -18.66 -26.40
C LYS A 89 -9.63 -18.32 -27.52
N LYS A 90 -10.90 -18.72 -27.41
CA LYS A 90 -11.95 -18.44 -28.40
C LYS A 90 -12.21 -16.94 -28.59
N ILE A 91 -12.29 -16.19 -27.50
CA ILE A 91 -12.42 -14.73 -27.58
C ILE A 91 -11.23 -14.13 -28.33
N ASN A 92 -10.02 -14.56 -28.04
CA ASN A 92 -8.80 -14.02 -28.60
C ASN A 92 -8.53 -14.44 -30.06
N GLU A 93 -9.15 -15.50 -30.55
CA GLU A 93 -9.07 -15.88 -31.96
C GLU A 93 -9.69 -14.82 -32.89
N ASN A 94 -10.80 -14.20 -32.44
CA ASN A 94 -11.64 -13.32 -33.29
C ASN A 94 -11.56 -11.82 -32.89
N ASN A 95 -10.85 -11.47 -31.83
CA ASN A 95 -10.76 -10.11 -31.33
C ASN A 95 -9.41 -9.44 -31.66
N SER A 96 -9.45 -8.18 -32.08
CA SER A 96 -8.27 -7.32 -32.23
C SER A 96 -7.62 -7.00 -30.88
N VAL A 97 -8.44 -6.80 -29.84
CA VAL A 97 -7.98 -6.55 -28.47
C VAL A 97 -7.87 -7.89 -27.73
N LYS A 98 -6.65 -8.30 -27.39
CA LYS A 98 -6.42 -9.57 -26.70
C LYS A 98 -6.80 -9.46 -25.22
N VAL A 99 -7.69 -10.32 -24.76
CA VAL A 99 -8.16 -10.40 -23.39
C VAL A 99 -7.20 -11.24 -22.54
N SER A 100 -6.81 -10.70 -21.38
CA SER A 100 -5.99 -11.39 -20.39
C SER A 100 -6.85 -12.16 -19.36
N PHE A 101 -6.23 -13.01 -18.54
CA PHE A 101 -6.94 -13.61 -17.38
C PHE A 101 -7.38 -12.57 -16.36
N ASN A 102 -6.54 -11.55 -16.13
CA ASN A 102 -6.88 -10.48 -15.20
C ASN A 102 -8.14 -9.74 -15.64
N ASP A 103 -8.32 -9.48 -16.94
CA ASP A 103 -9.51 -8.82 -17.47
C ASP A 103 -10.78 -9.63 -17.19
N LEU A 104 -10.69 -10.96 -17.34
CA LEU A 104 -11.78 -11.89 -17.02
C LEU A 104 -12.10 -11.89 -15.52
N ILE A 105 -11.06 -11.87 -14.67
CA ILE A 105 -11.21 -11.82 -13.22
C ILE A 105 -11.85 -10.49 -12.80
N VAL A 106 -11.38 -9.35 -13.34
CA VAL A 106 -11.97 -8.03 -13.07
C VAL A 106 -13.45 -8.02 -13.42
N LYS A 107 -13.80 -8.55 -14.60
CA LYS A 107 -15.21 -8.67 -15.00
C LYS A 107 -16.01 -9.56 -14.07
N ALA A 108 -15.46 -10.71 -13.68
CA ALA A 108 -16.12 -11.64 -12.76
C ALA A 108 -16.34 -11.01 -11.38
N ILE A 109 -15.34 -10.28 -10.86
CA ILE A 109 -15.46 -9.51 -9.59
C ILE A 109 -16.58 -8.48 -9.71
N GLY A 110 -16.59 -7.67 -10.79
CA GLY A 110 -17.64 -6.66 -11.01
C GLY A 110 -19.05 -7.27 -10.99
N LEU A 111 -19.24 -8.40 -11.70
CA LEU A 111 -20.52 -9.10 -11.70
C LEU A 111 -20.88 -9.75 -10.35
N ALA A 112 -19.90 -10.27 -9.63
CA ALA A 112 -20.09 -10.86 -8.31
C ALA A 112 -20.50 -9.78 -7.29
N MET A 113 -19.86 -8.62 -7.30
CA MET A 113 -20.21 -7.49 -6.43
C MET A 113 -21.60 -6.94 -6.74
N LYS A 114 -21.98 -6.87 -8.03
CA LYS A 114 -23.34 -6.51 -8.43
C LYS A 114 -24.39 -7.44 -7.87
N LYS A 115 -24.11 -8.75 -7.89
CA LYS A 115 -25.00 -9.78 -7.35
C LYS A 115 -25.04 -9.76 -5.82
N ASN A 116 -23.96 -9.30 -5.18
CA ASN A 116 -23.78 -9.29 -3.74
C ASN A 116 -23.43 -7.88 -3.22
N PRO A 117 -24.35 -6.91 -3.27
CA PRO A 117 -24.06 -5.50 -3.00
C PRO A 117 -23.57 -5.23 -1.57
N ASN A 118 -23.82 -6.15 -0.63
CA ASN A 118 -23.32 -6.03 0.75
C ASN A 118 -21.81 -6.29 0.86
N THR A 119 -21.13 -6.72 -0.20
CA THR A 119 -19.66 -6.83 -0.25
C THR A 119 -18.98 -5.56 -0.75
N ASN A 120 -19.75 -4.67 -1.40
CA ASN A 120 -19.24 -3.39 -1.92
C ASN A 120 -19.38 -2.28 -0.87
N VAL A 121 -18.65 -2.40 0.22
CA VAL A 121 -18.74 -1.51 1.37
C VAL A 121 -17.36 -1.18 1.92
N TYR A 122 -17.24 -0.08 2.68
CA TYR A 122 -16.08 0.20 3.49
C TYR A 122 -16.49 0.71 4.88
N TRP A 123 -15.62 0.46 5.85
CA TRP A 123 -15.79 0.89 7.22
C TRP A 123 -14.99 2.18 7.48
N GLN A 124 -15.65 3.20 8.02
CA GLN A 124 -15.00 4.42 8.46
C GLN A 124 -15.81 5.07 9.59
N ASN A 125 -15.13 5.51 10.65
CA ASN A 125 -15.74 6.21 11.77
C ASN A 125 -16.98 5.46 12.34
N ASP A 126 -16.82 4.17 12.62
CA ASP A 126 -17.87 3.27 13.14
C ASP A 126 -19.13 3.19 12.27
N LYS A 127 -18.98 3.46 10.97
CA LYS A 127 -20.08 3.39 9.99
C LYS A 127 -19.69 2.53 8.79
N ILE A 128 -20.68 1.83 8.25
CA ILE A 128 -20.57 1.10 6.99
C ILE A 128 -21.11 1.98 5.87
N TYR A 129 -20.27 2.28 4.90
CA TYR A 129 -20.64 3.00 3.68
C TYR A 129 -20.82 2.00 2.55
N LYS A 130 -22.04 1.92 2.00
CA LYS A 130 -22.35 1.13 0.80
C LYS A 130 -22.08 1.96 -0.44
N LEU A 131 -21.32 1.40 -1.38
CA LEU A 131 -20.97 2.06 -2.62
C LEU A 131 -21.96 1.62 -3.71
N ASN A 132 -22.41 2.57 -4.53
CA ASN A 132 -23.29 2.30 -5.67
C ASN A 132 -22.48 1.89 -6.90
N ASP A 133 -21.31 2.53 -7.09
CA ASP A 133 -20.40 2.24 -8.20
C ASP A 133 -19.55 1.01 -7.89
N ILE A 134 -19.36 0.14 -8.88
CA ILE A 134 -18.57 -1.06 -8.75
C ILE A 134 -17.24 -0.85 -9.44
N ASP A 135 -16.30 -0.31 -8.69
CA ASP A 135 -14.96 0.03 -9.11
C ASP A 135 -13.97 -1.05 -8.65
N VAL A 136 -13.14 -1.53 -9.58
CA VAL A 136 -12.16 -2.57 -9.30
C VAL A 136 -10.75 -2.03 -9.51
N SER A 137 -9.93 -2.07 -8.47
CA SER A 137 -8.53 -1.68 -8.53
C SER A 137 -7.65 -2.85 -8.97
N VAL A 138 -6.73 -2.57 -9.90
CA VAL A 138 -5.79 -3.57 -10.44
C VAL A 138 -4.37 -3.19 -10.07
N ALA A 139 -3.66 -4.08 -9.36
CA ALA A 139 -2.28 -3.84 -8.98
C ALA A 139 -1.34 -3.93 -10.20
N VAL A 140 -0.56 -2.89 -10.44
CA VAL A 140 0.45 -2.80 -11.51
C VAL A 140 1.82 -2.55 -10.90
N ALA A 141 2.73 -3.48 -11.09
CA ALA A 141 4.12 -3.33 -10.66
C ALA A 141 4.85 -2.34 -11.56
N ILE A 142 5.62 -1.43 -10.96
CA ILE A 142 6.53 -0.50 -11.59
C ILE A 142 7.91 -0.61 -10.90
N ASP A 143 8.96 -0.07 -11.51
CA ASP A 143 10.33 -0.18 -10.98
C ASP A 143 10.47 0.38 -9.55
N GLU A 144 9.79 1.49 -9.28
CA GLU A 144 9.80 2.15 -7.98
C GLU A 144 8.86 1.51 -6.93
N GLY A 145 7.97 0.61 -7.34
CA GLY A 145 7.01 0.01 -6.42
C GLY A 145 5.74 -0.53 -7.05
N LEU A 146 4.59 -0.09 -6.57
CA LEU A 146 3.27 -0.55 -6.99
C LEU A 146 2.30 0.62 -7.10
N ILE A 147 1.54 0.66 -8.18
CA ILE A 147 0.37 1.53 -8.29
C ILE A 147 -0.88 0.69 -8.54
N THR A 148 -2.04 1.26 -8.22
CA THR A 148 -3.32 0.55 -8.26
C THR A 148 -4.35 1.36 -9.05
N PRO A 149 -4.27 1.43 -10.39
CA PRO A 149 -5.29 2.07 -11.21
C PRO A 149 -6.66 1.44 -11.01
N ILE A 150 -7.71 2.25 -11.20
CA ILE A 150 -9.10 1.86 -10.94
C ILE A 150 -9.84 1.71 -12.26
N ILE A 151 -10.45 0.55 -12.46
CA ILE A 151 -11.42 0.29 -13.53
C ILE A 151 -12.80 0.61 -12.98
N LYS A 152 -13.34 1.74 -13.39
CA LYS A 152 -14.65 2.23 -12.95
C LYS A 152 -15.78 1.43 -13.57
N ASN A 153 -16.85 1.20 -12.80
CA ASN A 153 -18.08 0.53 -13.26
C ASN A 153 -17.80 -0.80 -14.00
N ALA A 154 -16.96 -1.65 -13.40
CA ALA A 154 -16.49 -2.91 -14.02
C ALA A 154 -17.63 -3.88 -14.32
N ASP A 155 -18.74 -3.81 -13.57
CA ASP A 155 -19.95 -4.62 -13.80
C ASP A 155 -20.65 -4.33 -15.12
N SER A 156 -20.67 -3.07 -15.55
CA SER A 156 -21.39 -2.61 -16.74
C SER A 156 -20.55 -2.67 -18.03
N LYS A 157 -19.21 -2.63 -17.91
CA LYS A 157 -18.29 -2.61 -19.06
C LYS A 157 -18.14 -3.98 -19.72
N GLY A 158 -18.02 -3.99 -21.04
CA GLY A 158 -17.65 -5.19 -21.81
C GLY A 158 -16.17 -5.54 -21.64
N LEU A 159 -15.81 -6.80 -21.89
CA LEU A 159 -14.43 -7.31 -21.73
C LEU A 159 -13.41 -6.53 -22.56
N ASN A 160 -13.76 -6.15 -23.79
CA ASN A 160 -12.84 -5.41 -24.67
C ASN A 160 -12.53 -4.01 -24.11
N ILE A 161 -13.50 -3.37 -23.47
CA ILE A 161 -13.32 -2.06 -22.84
C ILE A 161 -12.42 -2.20 -21.62
N ILE A 162 -12.71 -3.16 -20.74
CA ILE A 162 -11.90 -3.46 -19.56
C ILE A 162 -10.45 -3.76 -19.97
N SER A 163 -10.25 -4.61 -20.98
CA SER A 163 -8.93 -4.99 -21.47
C SER A 163 -8.16 -3.80 -22.05
N GLY A 164 -8.84 -2.90 -22.77
CA GLY A 164 -8.28 -1.66 -23.27
C GLY A 164 -7.83 -0.72 -22.15
N GLU A 165 -8.72 -0.45 -21.20
CA GLU A 165 -8.46 0.42 -20.06
C GLU A 165 -7.30 -0.10 -19.19
N ILE A 166 -7.27 -1.41 -18.87
CA ILE A 166 -6.18 -2.00 -18.08
C ILE A 166 -4.83 -1.79 -18.77
N ARG A 167 -4.75 -1.99 -20.09
CA ARG A 167 -3.49 -1.78 -20.84
C ARG A 167 -3.07 -0.33 -20.87
N GLU A 168 -4.00 0.56 -21.10
CA GLU A 168 -3.73 2.00 -21.15
C GLU A 168 -3.23 2.49 -19.78
N LEU A 169 -3.96 2.15 -18.73
CA LEU A 169 -3.57 2.50 -17.35
C LEU A 169 -2.23 1.88 -16.94
N ALA A 170 -1.98 0.62 -17.33
CA ALA A 170 -0.69 -0.03 -17.06
C ALA A 170 0.46 0.62 -17.84
N LYS A 171 0.21 1.12 -19.05
CA LYS A 171 1.19 1.87 -19.85
C LYS A 171 1.50 3.22 -19.18
N LEU A 172 0.47 3.98 -18.83
CA LEU A 172 0.61 5.27 -18.14
C LEU A 172 1.36 5.12 -16.83
N ALA A 173 1.09 4.04 -16.10
CA ALA A 173 1.76 3.72 -14.84
C ALA A 173 3.27 3.54 -14.96
N LYS A 174 3.75 3.05 -16.09
CA LYS A 174 5.18 2.78 -16.34
C LYS A 174 5.92 3.98 -16.95
N THR A 175 5.19 4.97 -17.48
CA THR A 175 5.77 6.13 -18.17
C THR A 175 5.84 7.39 -17.31
N ASN A 176 5.13 7.44 -16.18
CA ASN A 176 5.14 8.50 -15.18
C ASN A 176 5.89 8.04 -13.92
#